data_c06ed09e84c3b31c1b5cc6ccf89e1210
#
_entry.id   c06ed09e84c3b31c1b5cc6ccf89e1210
#
_cell.length_a   1.000
_cell.length_b   1.000
_cell.length_c   1.000
_cell.angle_alpha   90.00
_cell.angle_beta   90.00
_cell.angle_gamma   90.00
#
_symmetry.space_group_name_H-M   'P 1'
#
loop_
_entity.id
_entity.type
_entity.pdbx_description
1 polymer ?
#
loop_
_entity_poly.entity_id
_entity_poly.type
_entity_poly.pdbx_seq_one_letter_code
_entity_poly.pdbx_strand_id
1 'polypeptide(L)'
;MTGVLDRLAATLARHGLTLTTSHPRGPGWLILQIVDVDGTPVAGQWFADRQRASVVAAQTEARGSVPVPVLDRDVLVQRAGVDRRLPVLHRLVASPCATLVTHRPERRGVVRRDERDRAATYTKVLRPTRTASTLARARLAVDGVAMPRVTESDVRRGTVTCEELPGVRLHDLLADPAVSPHRLASVARAVGEALARLHRTAPPGDLGLHDASAELEVTQGWLDHAATYGLLDAALVDSGPTLQAHLERLHTFAAEPGCSPTLIHRDLHDKQVLVGDGDAVGMLDFDLATTGEAALDLANLLVHLELRTLQGLCPAECSRTCAESLVDGYAPAPSVWRRVPGYVLAAQLRLAAVYSFRPGSARIGPMLLARATPGPLRQQEVFA
;
A
#
# COMPACT_ATOMS: atom_id res chain seq x y z
N MET A 1 -1.81 7.21 -29.48
CA MET A 1 -3.14 6.71 -29.01
C MET A 1 -3.30 7.07 -27.54
N THR A 2 -4.38 7.74 -27.16
CA THR A 2 -4.66 8.10 -25.77
C THR A 2 -4.82 6.82 -24.93
N GLY A 3 -4.07 6.68 -23.86
CA GLY A 3 -4.10 5.51 -22.99
C GLY A 3 -5.45 5.32 -22.27
N VAL A 4 -5.71 4.13 -21.76
CA VAL A 4 -6.95 3.84 -21.00
C VAL A 4 -7.13 4.77 -19.83
N LEU A 5 -6.06 5.10 -19.10
CA LEU A 5 -6.13 5.98 -17.93
C LEU A 5 -6.43 7.43 -18.32
N ASP A 6 -5.87 7.92 -19.44
CA ASP A 6 -6.15 9.29 -19.93
C ASP A 6 -7.63 9.42 -20.34
N ARG A 7 -8.17 8.40 -21.03
CA ARG A 7 -9.59 8.34 -21.37
C ARG A 7 -10.47 8.34 -20.12
N LEU A 8 -10.13 7.53 -19.11
CA LEU A 8 -10.87 7.47 -17.85
C LEU A 8 -10.81 8.79 -17.10
N ALA A 9 -9.64 9.41 -17.02
CA ALA A 9 -9.48 10.73 -16.41
C ALA A 9 -10.33 11.79 -17.12
N ALA A 10 -10.33 11.81 -18.47
CA ALA A 10 -11.15 12.72 -19.26
C ALA A 10 -12.65 12.45 -19.07
N THR A 11 -13.08 11.19 -19.02
CA THR A 11 -14.49 10.83 -18.73
C THR A 11 -14.93 11.36 -17.37
N LEU A 12 -14.16 11.10 -16.34
CA LEU A 12 -14.46 11.54 -14.98
C LEU A 12 -14.47 13.06 -14.85
N ALA A 13 -13.49 13.75 -15.47
CA ALA A 13 -13.40 15.21 -15.45
C ALA A 13 -14.65 15.91 -16.00
N ARG A 14 -15.29 15.37 -17.05
CA ARG A 14 -16.56 15.91 -17.58
C ARG A 14 -17.72 15.87 -16.57
N HIS A 15 -17.58 15.07 -15.51
CA HIS A 15 -18.57 14.93 -14.44
C HIS A 15 -18.10 15.53 -13.09
N GLY A 16 -17.09 16.41 -13.09
CA GLY A 16 -16.54 17.03 -11.88
C GLY A 16 -15.84 16.04 -10.95
N LEU A 17 -15.27 14.98 -11.51
CA LEU A 17 -14.60 13.92 -10.77
C LEU A 17 -13.13 13.83 -11.20
N THR A 18 -12.22 13.59 -10.25
CA THR A 18 -10.80 13.45 -10.51
C THR A 18 -10.33 12.03 -10.17
N LEU A 19 -9.71 11.35 -11.12
CA LEU A 19 -9.08 10.05 -10.92
C LEU A 19 -7.75 10.24 -10.17
N THR A 20 -7.64 9.67 -8.97
CA THR A 20 -6.40 9.75 -8.15
C THR A 20 -5.55 8.50 -8.29
N THR A 21 -6.18 7.33 -8.32
CA THR A 21 -5.48 6.04 -8.42
C THR A 21 -6.39 5.02 -9.09
N SER A 22 -5.79 4.13 -9.87
CA SER A 22 -6.47 2.92 -10.35
C SER A 22 -5.75 1.66 -9.88
N HIS A 23 -6.49 0.57 -9.73
CA HIS A 23 -5.97 -0.72 -9.31
C HIS A 23 -6.47 -1.82 -10.24
N PRO A 24 -5.58 -2.54 -10.95
CA PRO A 24 -5.98 -3.61 -11.83
C PRO A 24 -6.58 -4.79 -11.07
N ARG A 25 -7.58 -5.42 -11.68
CA ARG A 25 -8.25 -6.63 -11.17
C ARG A 25 -8.19 -7.79 -12.16
N GLY A 26 -7.53 -7.56 -13.25
CA GLY A 26 -7.40 -8.43 -14.39
C GLY A 26 -7.60 -7.66 -15.69
N PRO A 27 -7.46 -8.29 -16.83
CA PRO A 27 -7.71 -7.66 -18.12
C PRO A 27 -9.11 -7.03 -18.17
N GLY A 28 -9.18 -5.78 -18.59
CA GLY A 28 -10.45 -5.06 -18.76
C GLY A 28 -11.23 -4.76 -17.48
N TRP A 29 -10.58 -4.73 -16.30
CA TRP A 29 -11.23 -4.35 -15.04
C TRP A 29 -10.28 -3.58 -14.13
N LEU A 30 -10.65 -2.33 -13.81
CA LEU A 30 -9.96 -1.47 -12.87
C LEU A 30 -10.88 -1.07 -11.71
N ILE A 31 -10.37 -1.04 -10.49
CA ILE A 31 -10.93 -0.30 -9.37
C ILE A 31 -10.38 1.12 -9.43
N LEU A 32 -11.23 2.12 -9.28
CA LEU A 32 -10.88 3.53 -9.37
C LEU A 32 -11.06 4.19 -8.01
N GLN A 33 -10.06 4.94 -7.58
CA GLN A 33 -10.15 5.90 -6.50
C GLN A 33 -10.30 7.29 -7.12
N ILE A 34 -11.33 7.97 -6.71
CA ILE A 34 -11.81 9.21 -7.32
C ILE A 34 -12.03 10.21 -6.18
N VAL A 35 -11.86 11.48 -6.46
CA VAL A 35 -12.33 12.56 -5.59
C VAL A 35 -13.28 13.46 -6.39
N ASP A 36 -14.30 13.98 -5.72
CA ASP A 36 -15.17 14.99 -6.32
C ASP A 36 -14.61 16.42 -6.16
N VAL A 37 -15.37 17.41 -6.59
CA VAL A 37 -14.96 18.83 -6.57
C VAL A 37 -14.67 19.35 -5.15
N ASP A 38 -15.27 18.75 -4.13
CA ASP A 38 -15.09 19.11 -2.72
C ASP A 38 -13.95 18.30 -2.07
N GLY A 39 -13.24 17.47 -2.84
CA GLY A 39 -12.21 16.57 -2.35
C GLY A 39 -12.73 15.32 -1.63
N THR A 40 -14.07 15.09 -1.66
CA THR A 40 -14.67 13.92 -1.01
C THR A 40 -14.30 12.64 -1.75
N PRO A 41 -13.82 11.59 -1.05
CA PRO A 41 -13.49 10.32 -1.67
C PRO A 41 -14.73 9.63 -2.27
N VAL A 42 -14.61 9.23 -3.52
CA VAL A 42 -15.59 8.49 -4.29
C VAL A 42 -14.94 7.23 -4.83
N ALA A 43 -15.63 6.12 -4.80
CA ALA A 43 -15.14 4.89 -5.39
C ALA A 43 -15.71 4.68 -6.79
N GLY A 44 -15.00 3.94 -7.64
CA GLY A 44 -15.49 3.57 -8.95
C GLY A 44 -14.92 2.27 -9.47
N GLN A 45 -15.47 1.80 -10.57
CA GLN A 45 -14.98 0.66 -11.31
C GLN A 45 -15.08 0.94 -12.80
N TRP A 46 -14.09 0.51 -13.55
CA TRP A 46 -14.15 0.49 -14.98
C TRP A 46 -14.13 -0.95 -15.50
N PHE A 47 -14.95 -1.21 -16.51
CA PHE A 47 -15.01 -2.48 -17.20
C PHE A 47 -14.91 -2.26 -18.73
N ALA A 48 -14.01 -2.98 -19.40
CA ALA A 48 -13.96 -3.00 -20.85
C ALA A 48 -15.26 -3.58 -21.46
N ASP A 49 -15.87 -4.53 -20.75
CA ASP A 49 -17.18 -5.11 -21.07
C ASP A 49 -18.31 -4.24 -20.50
N ARG A 50 -19.01 -3.53 -21.39
CA ARG A 50 -20.14 -2.64 -21.04
C ARG A 50 -21.35 -3.39 -20.47
N GLN A 51 -21.60 -4.62 -20.90
CA GLN A 51 -22.67 -5.43 -20.33
C GLN A 51 -22.38 -5.78 -18.89
N ARG A 52 -21.14 -6.16 -18.58
CA ARG A 52 -20.66 -6.39 -17.21
C ARG A 52 -20.81 -5.13 -16.37
N ALA A 53 -20.45 -3.95 -16.90
CA ALA A 53 -20.61 -2.68 -16.19
C ALA A 53 -22.09 -2.48 -15.76
N SER A 54 -23.04 -2.64 -16.67
CA SER A 54 -24.47 -2.48 -16.40
C SER A 54 -24.98 -3.50 -15.36
N VAL A 55 -24.57 -4.75 -15.44
CA VAL A 55 -24.95 -5.79 -14.48
C VAL A 55 -24.41 -5.48 -13.08
N VAL A 56 -23.14 -5.07 -12.99
CA VAL A 56 -22.54 -4.71 -11.69
C VAL A 56 -23.20 -3.48 -11.09
N ALA A 57 -23.54 -2.47 -11.90
CA ALA A 57 -24.27 -1.29 -11.44
C ALA A 57 -25.64 -1.67 -10.83
N ALA A 58 -26.47 -2.38 -11.57
CA ALA A 58 -27.79 -2.81 -11.11
C ALA A 58 -27.72 -3.65 -9.81
N GLN A 59 -26.75 -4.57 -9.72
CA GLN A 59 -26.53 -5.37 -8.50
C GLN A 59 -26.06 -4.53 -7.32
N THR A 60 -25.34 -3.45 -7.57
CA THR A 60 -24.85 -2.54 -6.52
C THR A 60 -25.96 -1.64 -6.03
N GLU A 61 -26.77 -1.06 -6.91
CA GLU A 61 -27.96 -0.26 -6.57
C GLU A 61 -28.95 -1.04 -5.72
N ALA A 62 -29.19 -2.30 -6.06
CA ALA A 62 -30.10 -3.18 -5.31
C ALA A 62 -29.67 -3.39 -3.83
N ARG A 63 -28.45 -3.01 -3.45
CA ARG A 63 -27.93 -3.16 -2.08
C ARG A 63 -28.09 -1.92 -1.19
N GLY A 64 -28.31 -0.74 -1.75
CA GLY A 64 -28.24 0.47 -0.94
C GLY A 64 -29.28 1.55 -1.26
N SER A 65 -30.18 1.36 -2.22
CA SER A 65 -31.14 2.39 -2.67
C SER A 65 -30.46 3.73 -3.05
N VAL A 66 -29.19 3.68 -3.42
CA VAL A 66 -28.41 4.84 -3.87
C VAL A 66 -28.05 4.60 -5.33
N PRO A 67 -28.33 5.58 -6.22
CA PRO A 67 -27.99 5.45 -7.64
C PRO A 67 -26.50 5.16 -7.86
N VAL A 68 -26.19 4.26 -8.79
CA VAL A 68 -24.83 3.95 -9.24
C VAL A 68 -24.69 4.37 -10.72
N PRO A 69 -24.37 5.65 -10.98
CA PRO A 69 -24.22 6.14 -12.34
C PRO A 69 -23.18 5.34 -13.10
N VAL A 70 -23.48 5.04 -14.38
CA VAL A 70 -22.55 4.42 -15.33
C VAL A 70 -22.21 5.45 -16.40
N LEU A 71 -21.03 6.05 -16.30
CA LEU A 71 -20.54 7.05 -17.24
C LEU A 71 -19.99 6.33 -18.48
N ASP A 72 -20.22 6.88 -19.67
CA ASP A 72 -19.77 6.36 -20.96
C ASP A 72 -20.05 4.84 -21.16
N ARG A 73 -21.02 4.30 -20.40
CA ARG A 73 -21.46 2.89 -20.36
C ARG A 73 -20.44 1.90 -19.80
N ASP A 74 -19.30 2.34 -19.25
CA ASP A 74 -18.22 1.45 -18.76
C ASP A 74 -17.59 1.87 -17.45
N VAL A 75 -17.87 3.09 -16.93
CA VAL A 75 -17.34 3.60 -15.65
C VAL A 75 -18.46 3.71 -14.61
N LEU A 76 -18.42 2.87 -13.60
CA LEU A 76 -19.33 2.95 -12.44
C LEU A 76 -18.81 3.95 -11.42
N VAL A 77 -19.70 4.75 -10.86
CA VAL A 77 -19.39 5.68 -9.75
C VAL A 77 -20.19 5.25 -8.53
N GLN A 78 -19.50 4.94 -7.44
CA GLN A 78 -20.10 4.41 -6.20
C GLN A 78 -19.89 5.41 -5.05
N ARG A 79 -20.96 6.05 -4.62
CA ARG A 79 -20.97 7.02 -3.51
C ARG A 79 -21.49 6.37 -2.23
N ALA A 80 -21.27 7.02 -1.10
CA ALA A 80 -21.83 6.64 0.20
C ALA A 80 -21.61 5.16 0.61
N GLY A 81 -20.53 4.55 0.16
CA GLY A 81 -20.17 3.18 0.53
C GLY A 81 -21.05 2.08 -0.06
N VAL A 82 -21.88 2.38 -1.07
CA VAL A 82 -22.72 1.36 -1.70
C VAL A 82 -21.85 0.35 -2.45
N ASP A 83 -22.02 -0.95 -2.11
CA ASP A 83 -21.20 -2.02 -2.66
C ASP A 83 -21.93 -3.37 -2.63
N ARG A 84 -21.94 -4.08 -3.74
CA ARG A 84 -22.63 -5.38 -3.85
C ARG A 84 -22.00 -6.49 -3.02
N ARG A 85 -20.71 -6.37 -2.68
CA ARG A 85 -19.93 -7.37 -1.93
C ARG A 85 -19.65 -6.97 -0.47
N LEU A 86 -19.92 -5.70 -0.11
CA LEU A 86 -19.71 -5.13 1.22
C LEU A 86 -21.02 -4.54 1.77
N PRO A 87 -22.05 -5.35 2.00
CA PRO A 87 -23.43 -4.87 2.22
C PRO A 87 -23.62 -4.04 3.47
N VAL A 88 -22.70 -4.13 4.46
CA VAL A 88 -22.79 -3.30 5.68
C VAL A 88 -22.13 -1.93 5.54
N LEU A 89 -21.28 -1.72 4.52
CA LEU A 89 -20.49 -0.50 4.36
C LEU A 89 -21.37 0.74 4.28
N HIS A 90 -22.39 0.71 3.41
CA HIS A 90 -23.34 1.82 3.23
C HIS A 90 -24.04 2.21 4.56
N ARG A 91 -24.47 1.21 5.35
CA ARG A 91 -25.13 1.48 6.63
C ARG A 91 -24.20 2.14 7.64
N LEU A 92 -22.92 1.73 7.67
CA LEU A 92 -21.93 2.34 8.56
C LEU A 92 -21.64 3.78 8.15
N VAL A 93 -21.52 4.04 6.85
CA VAL A 93 -21.29 5.41 6.31
C VAL A 93 -22.48 6.33 6.56
N ALA A 94 -23.71 5.81 6.57
CA ALA A 94 -24.91 6.58 6.87
C ALA A 94 -25.08 6.93 8.36
N SER A 95 -24.24 6.39 9.25
CA SER A 95 -24.31 6.68 10.68
C SER A 95 -23.83 8.10 10.99
N PRO A 96 -24.42 8.79 11.98
CA PRO A 96 -23.87 10.06 12.48
C PRO A 96 -22.41 9.93 12.90
N CYS A 97 -21.63 10.97 12.69
CA CYS A 97 -20.20 11.03 13.04
C CYS A 97 -19.32 9.96 12.32
N ALA A 98 -19.82 9.35 11.24
CA ALA A 98 -19.07 8.41 10.42
C ALA A 98 -18.49 9.09 9.18
N THR A 99 -17.24 8.81 8.89
CA THR A 99 -16.53 9.27 7.69
C THR A 99 -15.99 8.08 6.92
N LEU A 100 -16.28 8.00 5.62
CA LEU A 100 -15.69 7.00 4.73
C LEU A 100 -14.25 7.38 4.43
N VAL A 101 -13.30 6.64 4.99
CA VAL A 101 -11.86 6.89 4.80
C VAL A 101 -11.37 6.34 3.47
N THR A 102 -11.81 5.13 3.12
CA THR A 102 -11.48 4.52 1.83
C THR A 102 -12.54 3.51 1.43
N HIS A 103 -12.78 3.42 0.14
CA HIS A 103 -13.61 2.38 -0.45
C HIS A 103 -12.90 1.81 -1.68
N ARG A 104 -12.51 0.55 -1.59
CA ARG A 104 -12.04 -0.25 -2.73
C ARG A 104 -13.15 -1.22 -3.11
N PRO A 105 -13.94 -0.94 -4.15
CA PRO A 105 -15.10 -1.73 -4.51
C PRO A 105 -14.85 -3.23 -4.53
N GLU A 106 -15.79 -3.96 -3.95
CA GLU A 106 -15.76 -5.42 -3.82
C GLU A 106 -14.59 -5.99 -3.00
N ARG A 107 -13.76 -5.17 -2.39
CA ARG A 107 -12.60 -5.62 -1.61
C ARG A 107 -12.70 -5.24 -0.15
N ARG A 108 -12.67 -3.94 0.13
CA ARG A 108 -12.73 -3.40 1.48
C ARG A 108 -13.25 -1.98 1.50
N GLY A 109 -13.85 -1.59 2.60
CA GLY A 109 -14.08 -0.20 2.99
C GLY A 109 -13.50 0.04 4.37
N VAL A 110 -13.17 1.29 4.69
CA VAL A 110 -12.78 1.71 6.04
C VAL A 110 -13.63 2.92 6.41
N VAL A 111 -14.29 2.83 7.54
CA VAL A 111 -15.11 3.90 8.10
C VAL A 111 -14.50 4.33 9.42
N ARG A 112 -14.21 5.63 9.56
CA ARG A 112 -13.82 6.27 10.81
C ARG A 112 -15.11 6.75 11.49
N ARG A 113 -15.19 6.53 12.80
CA ARG A 113 -16.25 7.06 13.64
C ARG A 113 -15.65 7.89 14.76
N ASP A 114 -16.11 9.14 14.85
CA ASP A 114 -15.76 10.01 15.96
C ASP A 114 -16.80 9.84 17.08
N GLU A 115 -16.34 9.54 18.28
CA GLU A 115 -17.19 9.43 19.46
C GLU A 115 -16.84 10.57 20.42
N ARG A 116 -17.89 11.15 21.05
CA ARG A 116 -17.66 12.16 22.08
C ARG A 116 -16.92 11.52 23.26
N ASP A 117 -15.86 12.17 23.73
CA ASP A 117 -15.09 11.79 24.91
C ASP A 117 -14.36 10.42 24.83
N ARG A 118 -14.18 9.87 23.61
CA ARG A 118 -13.44 8.64 23.36
C ARG A 118 -12.51 8.78 22.15
N ALA A 119 -11.50 7.92 22.10
CA ALA A 119 -10.68 7.79 20.89
C ALA A 119 -11.58 7.38 19.72
N ALA A 120 -11.32 7.94 18.54
CA ALA A 120 -12.01 7.54 17.33
C ALA A 120 -11.78 6.04 17.05
N THR A 121 -12.69 5.45 16.29
CA THR A 121 -12.60 4.05 15.89
C THR A 121 -12.57 3.93 14.39
N TYR A 122 -11.88 2.90 13.90
CA TYR A 122 -11.81 2.55 12.47
C TYR A 122 -12.40 1.17 12.26
N THR A 123 -13.49 1.10 11.50
CA THR A 123 -14.10 -0.18 11.11
C THR A 123 -13.68 -0.55 9.70
N LYS A 124 -12.92 -1.62 9.57
CA LYS A 124 -12.66 -2.29 8.28
C LYS A 124 -13.87 -3.14 7.93
N VAL A 125 -14.44 -2.91 6.74
CA VAL A 125 -15.49 -3.73 6.15
C VAL A 125 -14.88 -4.57 5.03
N LEU A 126 -15.03 -5.87 5.12
CA LEU A 126 -14.41 -6.87 4.27
C LEU A 126 -15.46 -7.84 3.72
N ARG A 127 -15.08 -8.65 2.75
CA ARG A 127 -15.88 -9.84 2.45
C ARG A 127 -15.84 -10.80 3.65
N PRO A 128 -16.96 -11.42 4.05
CA PRO A 128 -16.97 -12.33 5.20
C PRO A 128 -15.89 -13.43 5.14
N THR A 129 -15.61 -13.96 3.95
CA THR A 129 -14.57 -14.99 3.73
C THR A 129 -13.15 -14.53 4.05
N ARG A 130 -12.91 -13.21 4.14
CA ARG A 130 -11.58 -12.64 4.45
C ARG A 130 -11.47 -12.16 5.89
N THR A 131 -12.59 -12.03 6.60
CA THR A 131 -12.64 -11.35 7.89
C THR A 131 -11.90 -12.12 8.99
N ALA A 132 -12.04 -13.45 9.03
CA ALA A 132 -11.37 -14.26 10.05
C ALA A 132 -9.83 -14.13 9.98
N SER A 133 -9.25 -14.19 8.77
CA SER A 133 -7.81 -14.04 8.59
C SER A 133 -7.32 -12.61 8.87
N THR A 134 -8.10 -11.59 8.51
CA THR A 134 -7.78 -10.19 8.86
C THR A 134 -7.87 -9.96 10.37
N LEU A 135 -8.88 -10.51 11.03
CA LEU A 135 -9.03 -10.43 12.49
C LEU A 135 -7.87 -11.09 13.24
N ALA A 136 -7.43 -12.27 12.79
CA ALA A 136 -6.28 -12.95 13.38
C ALA A 136 -5.02 -12.06 13.32
N ARG A 137 -4.77 -11.43 12.17
CA ARG A 137 -3.65 -10.52 11.99
C ARG A 137 -3.80 -9.21 12.76
N ALA A 138 -5.01 -8.67 12.86
CA ALA A 138 -5.28 -7.46 13.64
C ALA A 138 -5.09 -7.67 15.16
N ARG A 139 -5.03 -8.92 15.62
CA ARG A 139 -4.76 -9.31 17.02
C ARG A 139 -3.30 -9.66 17.28
N LEU A 140 -2.42 -9.53 16.29
CA LEU A 140 -0.98 -9.65 16.52
C LEU A 140 -0.55 -8.63 17.57
N ALA A 141 0.42 -9.00 18.38
CA ALA A 141 1.04 -8.13 19.37
C ALA A 141 2.56 -8.24 19.24
N VAL A 142 3.23 -7.11 19.28
CA VAL A 142 4.69 -7.00 19.23
C VAL A 142 5.12 -6.20 20.44
N ASP A 143 5.98 -6.80 21.27
CA ASP A 143 6.43 -6.12 22.49
C ASP A 143 7.17 -4.83 22.17
N GLY A 144 6.78 -3.74 22.84
CA GLY A 144 7.35 -2.41 22.65
C GLY A 144 7.03 -1.75 21.28
N VAL A 145 6.01 -2.25 20.55
CA VAL A 145 5.46 -1.61 19.36
C VAL A 145 3.96 -1.40 19.56
N ALA A 146 3.51 -0.15 19.44
CA ALA A 146 2.10 0.15 19.57
C ALA A 146 1.32 -0.34 18.34
N MET A 147 0.16 -0.97 18.55
CA MET A 147 -0.71 -1.48 17.50
C MET A 147 -2.17 -1.15 17.78
N PRO A 148 -3.02 -0.92 16.75
CA PRO A 148 -4.44 -0.64 16.95
C PRO A 148 -5.12 -1.79 17.69
N ARG A 149 -5.76 -1.50 18.82
CA ARG A 149 -6.48 -2.49 19.61
C ARG A 149 -7.83 -2.81 18.96
N VAL A 150 -8.10 -4.09 18.69
CA VAL A 150 -9.41 -4.54 18.23
C VAL A 150 -10.43 -4.40 19.37
N THR A 151 -11.49 -3.63 19.13
CA THR A 151 -12.58 -3.40 20.08
C THR A 151 -13.82 -4.23 19.78
N GLU A 152 -14.11 -4.44 18.49
CA GLU A 152 -15.27 -5.17 18.05
C GLU A 152 -14.96 -5.94 16.75
N SER A 153 -15.62 -7.07 16.56
CA SER A 153 -15.54 -7.81 15.29
C SER A 153 -16.81 -8.63 15.05
N ASP A 154 -17.24 -8.68 13.79
CA ASP A 154 -18.30 -9.58 13.34
C ASP A 154 -17.87 -10.25 12.02
N VAL A 155 -17.42 -11.51 12.13
CA VAL A 155 -16.94 -12.29 10.97
C VAL A 155 -18.05 -12.53 9.96
N ARG A 156 -19.31 -12.69 10.40
CA ARG A 156 -20.44 -12.94 9.50
C ARG A 156 -20.81 -11.71 8.70
N ARG A 157 -20.74 -10.53 9.34
CA ARG A 157 -20.98 -9.23 8.69
C ARG A 157 -19.74 -8.69 7.97
N GLY A 158 -18.60 -9.27 8.21
CA GLY A 158 -17.36 -8.84 7.57
C GLY A 158 -16.74 -7.58 8.19
N THR A 159 -16.88 -7.36 9.51
CA THR A 159 -16.37 -6.16 10.17
C THR A 159 -15.29 -6.45 11.21
N VAL A 160 -14.28 -5.58 11.25
CA VAL A 160 -13.27 -5.53 12.31
C VAL A 160 -13.08 -4.07 12.69
N THR A 161 -13.35 -3.73 13.94
CA THR A 161 -13.22 -2.36 14.48
C THR A 161 -12.02 -2.28 15.41
N CYS A 162 -11.20 -1.27 15.20
CA CYS A 162 -10.04 -0.97 16.03
C CYS A 162 -10.11 0.47 16.55
N GLU A 163 -9.51 0.72 17.71
CA GLU A 163 -9.27 2.08 18.18
C GLU A 163 -8.24 2.80 17.31
N GLU A 164 -8.38 4.12 17.23
CA GLU A 164 -7.37 4.98 16.64
C GLU A 164 -6.07 4.86 17.44
N LEU A 165 -4.98 4.60 16.73
CA LEU A 165 -3.66 4.64 17.33
C LEU A 165 -3.15 6.08 17.25
N PRO A 166 -2.81 6.71 18.40
CA PRO A 166 -2.31 8.09 18.41
C PRO A 166 -0.90 8.17 17.82
N GLY A 167 -0.59 9.32 17.22
CA GLY A 167 0.73 9.62 16.67
C GLY A 167 0.65 10.29 15.31
N VAL A 168 1.80 10.79 14.85
CA VAL A 168 1.98 11.40 13.53
C VAL A 168 2.60 10.38 12.60
N ARG A 169 2.09 10.27 11.38
CA ARG A 169 2.69 9.33 10.40
C ARG A 169 4.11 9.74 10.06
N LEU A 170 5.01 8.79 9.95
CA LEU A 170 6.38 9.02 9.47
C LEU A 170 6.37 9.76 8.12
N HIS A 171 5.41 9.43 7.24
CA HIS A 171 5.18 10.13 5.98
C HIS A 171 4.98 11.63 6.15
N ASP A 172 4.18 12.05 7.12
CA ASP A 172 3.84 13.44 7.33
C ASP A 172 5.03 14.18 7.97
N LEU A 173 5.78 13.52 8.85
CA LEU A 173 7.04 14.06 9.41
C LEU A 173 8.11 14.27 8.32
N LEU A 174 8.24 13.36 7.36
CA LEU A 174 9.18 13.48 6.24
C LEU A 174 8.80 14.61 5.28
N ALA A 175 7.51 14.92 5.17
CA ALA A 175 7.01 15.97 4.29
C ALA A 175 6.96 17.35 4.97
N ASP A 176 7.14 17.44 6.27
CA ASP A 176 7.08 18.68 7.04
C ASP A 176 8.46 19.36 7.09
N PRO A 177 8.64 20.52 6.40
CA PRO A 177 9.91 21.23 6.40
C PRO A 177 10.29 21.84 7.76
N ALA A 178 9.37 21.89 8.73
CA ALA A 178 9.64 22.35 10.08
C ALA A 178 10.33 21.28 10.96
N VAL A 179 10.28 20.02 10.55
CA VAL A 179 10.92 18.91 11.28
C VAL A 179 12.42 18.88 10.94
N SER A 180 13.27 19.04 11.95
CA SER A 180 14.73 19.06 11.75
C SER A 180 15.26 17.70 11.27
N PRO A 181 16.35 17.68 10.47
CA PRO A 181 17.02 16.44 10.06
C PRO A 181 17.45 15.57 11.25
N HIS A 182 17.91 16.18 12.34
CA HIS A 182 18.27 15.46 13.56
C HIS A 182 17.05 14.74 14.18
N ARG A 183 15.89 15.41 14.22
CA ARG A 183 14.64 14.80 14.70
C ARG A 183 14.23 13.63 13.83
N LEU A 184 14.29 13.76 12.49
CA LEU A 184 13.98 12.69 11.55
C LEU A 184 14.94 11.50 11.70
N ALA A 185 16.23 11.74 11.92
CA ALA A 185 17.22 10.69 12.18
C ALA A 185 16.91 9.91 13.49
N SER A 186 16.55 10.62 14.58
CA SER A 186 16.12 10.00 15.85
C SER A 186 14.90 9.10 15.63
N VAL A 187 13.88 9.62 14.97
CA VAL A 187 12.65 8.88 14.63
C VAL A 187 12.97 7.65 13.77
N ALA A 188 13.78 7.81 12.73
CA ALA A 188 14.15 6.71 11.84
C ALA A 188 14.88 5.59 12.59
N ARG A 189 15.77 5.94 13.52
CA ARG A 189 16.44 4.97 14.41
C ARG A 189 15.42 4.21 15.27
N ALA A 190 14.49 4.90 15.91
CA ALA A 190 13.43 4.28 16.70
C ALA A 190 12.53 3.34 15.86
N VAL A 191 12.24 3.72 14.61
CA VAL A 191 11.52 2.85 13.66
C VAL A 191 12.33 1.60 13.34
N GLY A 192 13.65 1.71 13.14
CA GLY A 192 14.53 0.57 12.95
C GLY A 192 14.50 -0.40 14.13
N GLU A 193 14.59 0.13 15.35
CA GLU A 193 14.48 -0.67 16.59
C GLU A 193 13.13 -1.37 16.73
N ALA A 194 12.03 -0.68 16.40
CA ALA A 194 10.69 -1.24 16.43
C ALA A 194 10.53 -2.37 15.38
N LEU A 195 11.08 -2.19 14.17
CA LEU A 195 11.11 -3.22 13.14
C LEU A 195 11.94 -4.44 13.59
N ALA A 196 13.06 -4.21 14.27
CA ALA A 196 13.84 -5.31 14.84
C ALA A 196 13.07 -6.10 15.91
N ARG A 197 12.21 -5.43 16.71
CA ARG A 197 11.30 -6.11 17.67
C ARG A 197 10.26 -6.95 16.94
N LEU A 198 9.64 -6.41 15.88
CA LEU A 198 8.70 -7.16 15.03
C LEU A 198 9.35 -8.46 14.54
N HIS A 199 10.55 -8.38 13.96
CA HIS A 199 11.22 -9.53 13.38
C HIS A 199 11.77 -10.52 14.41
N ARG A 200 11.90 -10.14 15.68
CA ARG A 200 12.22 -11.06 16.80
C ARG A 200 10.98 -11.73 17.40
N THR A 201 9.78 -11.23 17.07
CA THR A 201 8.53 -11.82 17.55
C THR A 201 8.29 -13.16 16.83
N ALA A 202 8.01 -14.21 17.59
CA ALA A 202 7.69 -15.51 17.02
C ALA A 202 6.40 -15.42 16.20
N PRO A 203 6.41 -15.83 14.93
CA PRO A 203 5.20 -15.80 14.12
C PRO A 203 4.18 -16.82 14.64
N PRO A 204 2.87 -16.51 14.68
CA PRO A 204 1.84 -17.52 14.87
C PRO A 204 1.92 -18.59 13.78
N GLY A 205 1.74 -19.86 14.14
CA GLY A 205 1.98 -21.00 13.25
C GLY A 205 1.09 -21.14 12.03
N ASP A 206 0.06 -20.28 11.89
CA ASP A 206 -0.95 -20.31 10.82
C ASP A 206 -0.83 -19.22 9.78
N LEU A 207 0.21 -18.37 9.83
CA LEU A 207 0.33 -17.19 8.94
C LEU A 207 0.75 -17.51 7.51
N GLY A 208 1.24 -18.71 7.21
CA GLY A 208 1.80 -19.05 5.90
C GLY A 208 3.18 -18.42 5.65
N LEU A 209 3.86 -18.83 4.58
CA LEU A 209 5.18 -18.36 4.18
C LEU A 209 5.08 -17.46 2.96
N HIS A 210 5.84 -16.36 2.99
CA HIS A 210 6.06 -15.46 1.86
C HIS A 210 7.57 -15.28 1.67
N ASP A 211 8.15 -16.09 0.81
CA ASP A 211 9.57 -16.08 0.47
C ASP A 211 9.89 -15.19 -0.75
N ALA A 212 11.13 -15.21 -1.20
CA ALA A 212 11.57 -14.43 -2.35
C ALA A 212 10.87 -14.85 -3.65
N SER A 213 10.51 -16.12 -3.80
CA SER A 213 9.76 -16.60 -4.96
C SER A 213 8.33 -16.04 -4.98
N ALA A 214 7.67 -16.01 -3.82
CA ALA A 214 6.36 -15.40 -3.69
C ALA A 214 6.38 -13.87 -3.93
N GLU A 215 7.44 -13.16 -3.53
CA GLU A 215 7.61 -11.73 -3.83
C GLU A 215 7.91 -11.49 -5.31
N LEU A 216 8.68 -12.36 -5.97
CA LEU A 216 8.88 -12.34 -7.41
C LEU A 216 7.54 -12.46 -8.17
N GLU A 217 6.69 -13.41 -7.79
CA GLU A 217 5.36 -13.59 -8.39
C GLU A 217 4.49 -12.32 -8.23
N VAL A 218 4.51 -11.69 -7.05
CA VAL A 218 3.78 -10.44 -6.80
C VAL A 218 4.31 -9.32 -7.69
N THR A 219 5.64 -9.19 -7.80
CA THR A 219 6.29 -8.16 -8.63
C THR A 219 5.94 -8.36 -10.10
N GLN A 220 6.08 -9.59 -10.60
CA GLN A 220 5.74 -9.94 -11.97
C GLN A 220 4.27 -9.70 -12.29
N GLY A 221 3.36 -10.09 -11.39
CA GLY A 221 1.93 -9.81 -11.56
C GLY A 221 1.59 -8.33 -11.70
N TRP A 222 2.30 -7.43 -11.02
CA TRP A 222 2.14 -5.99 -11.20
C TRP A 222 2.68 -5.50 -12.54
N LEU A 223 3.83 -6.01 -12.98
CA LEU A 223 4.41 -5.69 -14.28
C LEU A 223 3.52 -6.19 -15.43
N ASP A 224 2.98 -7.40 -15.34
CA ASP A 224 2.05 -7.98 -16.31
C ASP A 224 0.76 -7.15 -16.41
N HIS A 225 0.26 -6.68 -15.27
CA HIS A 225 -0.87 -5.75 -15.28
C HIS A 225 -0.51 -4.44 -15.99
N ALA A 226 0.62 -3.84 -15.69
CA ALA A 226 1.05 -2.59 -16.33
C ALA A 226 1.26 -2.78 -17.84
N ALA A 227 1.83 -3.91 -18.27
CA ALA A 227 1.97 -4.28 -19.68
C ALA A 227 0.60 -4.46 -20.37
N THR A 228 -0.34 -5.17 -19.71
CA THR A 228 -1.70 -5.40 -20.23
C THR A 228 -2.44 -4.10 -20.54
N TYR A 229 -2.16 -3.04 -19.77
CA TYR A 229 -2.78 -1.72 -19.96
C TYR A 229 -1.93 -0.75 -20.79
N GLY A 230 -0.78 -1.20 -21.33
CA GLY A 230 0.14 -0.36 -22.13
C GLY A 230 0.79 0.76 -21.34
N LEU A 231 1.05 0.54 -20.03
CA LEU A 231 1.56 1.57 -19.11
C LEU A 231 3.09 1.48 -18.92
N LEU A 232 3.73 0.41 -19.39
CA LEU A 232 5.19 0.21 -19.23
C LEU A 232 6.02 0.80 -20.37
N ASP A 233 5.46 0.87 -21.59
CA ASP A 233 6.25 1.18 -22.80
C ASP A 233 6.89 2.58 -22.75
N ALA A 234 6.20 3.56 -22.18
CA ALA A 234 6.74 4.92 -22.06
C ALA A 234 7.79 5.06 -20.91
N ALA A 235 7.77 4.15 -19.96
CA ALA A 235 8.61 4.20 -18.77
C ALA A 235 9.96 3.46 -18.93
N LEU A 236 10.02 2.52 -19.88
CA LEU A 236 11.12 1.55 -20.01
C LEU A 236 12.05 1.85 -21.19
N VAL A 237 11.65 2.69 -22.14
CA VAL A 237 12.40 2.93 -23.38
C VAL A 237 13.74 3.64 -23.17
N ASP A 238 13.87 4.44 -22.09
CA ASP A 238 15.05 5.28 -21.86
C ASP A 238 15.91 4.87 -20.61
N SER A 239 15.61 3.77 -19.93
CA SER A 239 16.09 3.57 -18.55
C SER A 239 17.20 2.52 -18.35
N GLY A 240 18.11 2.33 -19.30
CA GLY A 240 19.30 1.48 -19.07
C GLY A 240 19.03 -0.02 -19.22
N PRO A 241 19.42 -0.91 -18.27
CA PRO A 241 19.21 -2.36 -18.42
C PRO A 241 17.73 -2.65 -18.66
N THR A 242 17.46 -3.51 -19.62
CA THR A 242 16.09 -3.85 -20.00
C THR A 242 15.33 -4.44 -18.79
N LEU A 243 14.00 -4.27 -18.76
CA LEU A 243 13.14 -4.93 -17.76
C LEU A 243 13.45 -6.43 -17.66
N GLN A 244 13.76 -7.06 -18.79
CA GLN A 244 14.16 -8.46 -18.87
C GLN A 244 15.39 -8.75 -18.00
N ALA A 245 16.45 -7.94 -18.08
CA ALA A 245 17.65 -8.11 -17.27
C ALA A 245 17.36 -7.95 -15.75
N HIS A 246 16.46 -7.04 -15.37
CA HIS A 246 16.02 -6.92 -13.98
C HIS A 246 15.24 -8.16 -13.50
N LEU A 247 14.37 -8.70 -14.34
CA LEU A 247 13.63 -9.93 -14.02
C LEU A 247 14.55 -11.13 -13.88
N GLU A 248 15.55 -11.28 -14.76
CA GLU A 248 16.57 -12.33 -14.66
C GLU A 248 17.36 -12.25 -13.34
N ARG A 249 17.70 -11.04 -12.90
CA ARG A 249 18.34 -10.83 -11.59
C ARG A 249 17.41 -11.21 -10.43
N LEU A 250 16.11 -10.87 -10.50
CA LEU A 250 15.15 -11.29 -9.48
C LEU A 250 14.95 -12.80 -9.47
N HIS A 251 14.93 -13.46 -10.61
CA HIS A 251 14.89 -14.93 -10.67
C HIS A 251 16.12 -15.56 -10.02
N THR A 252 17.31 -15.03 -10.31
CA THR A 252 18.57 -15.47 -9.67
C THR A 252 18.50 -15.28 -8.15
N PHE A 253 18.08 -14.09 -7.70
CA PHE A 253 17.90 -13.79 -6.28
C PHE A 253 16.90 -14.72 -5.59
N ALA A 254 15.77 -15.01 -6.23
CA ALA A 254 14.73 -15.87 -5.67
C ALA A 254 15.18 -17.34 -5.54
N ALA A 255 16.11 -17.78 -6.40
CA ALA A 255 16.71 -19.11 -6.36
C ALA A 255 17.85 -19.26 -5.32
N GLU A 256 18.38 -18.15 -4.79
CA GLU A 256 19.40 -18.19 -3.74
C GLU A 256 18.82 -18.63 -2.40
N PRO A 257 19.61 -19.28 -1.54
CA PRO A 257 19.19 -19.62 -0.19
C PRO A 257 18.77 -18.37 0.59
N GLY A 258 17.55 -18.41 1.14
CA GLY A 258 17.00 -17.35 1.99
C GLY A 258 17.63 -17.33 3.38
N CYS A 259 17.25 -16.31 4.18
CA CYS A 259 17.53 -16.31 5.62
C CYS A 259 16.36 -16.95 6.40
N SER A 260 16.58 -17.21 7.70
CA SER A 260 15.55 -17.78 8.56
C SER A 260 14.27 -16.94 8.54
N PRO A 261 13.10 -17.54 8.27
CA PRO A 261 11.84 -16.80 8.24
C PRO A 261 11.46 -16.27 9.63
N THR A 262 10.85 -15.09 9.66
CA THR A 262 10.36 -14.42 10.86
C THR A 262 8.98 -13.82 10.61
N LEU A 263 8.36 -13.23 11.63
CA LEU A 263 7.16 -12.43 11.44
C LEU A 263 7.50 -11.17 10.65
N ILE A 264 6.88 -10.97 9.49
CA ILE A 264 7.02 -9.77 8.67
C ILE A 264 5.69 -9.06 8.48
N HIS A 265 5.75 -7.74 8.33
CA HIS A 265 4.58 -6.91 7.99
C HIS A 265 4.18 -7.08 6.52
N ARG A 266 5.16 -7.25 5.62
CA ARG A 266 5.06 -7.45 4.18
C ARG A 266 4.64 -6.20 3.37
N ASP A 267 3.92 -5.25 3.95
CA ASP A 267 3.51 -4.00 3.28
C ASP A 267 3.96 -2.78 4.10
N LEU A 268 5.11 -2.89 4.79
CA LEU A 268 5.60 -1.83 5.66
C LEU A 268 6.14 -0.66 4.85
N HIS A 269 5.59 0.52 5.10
CA HIS A 269 6.04 1.79 4.51
C HIS A 269 5.73 2.96 5.45
N ASP A 270 6.26 4.13 5.17
CA ASP A 270 6.19 5.32 6.00
C ASP A 270 4.76 5.77 6.40
N LYS A 271 3.72 5.42 5.61
CA LYS A 271 2.31 5.71 5.95
C LYS A 271 1.72 4.71 6.95
N GLN A 272 2.39 3.58 7.17
CA GLN A 272 1.97 2.56 8.15
C GLN A 272 2.70 2.69 9.48
N VAL A 273 3.62 3.65 9.60
CA VAL A 273 4.37 3.93 10.81
C VAL A 273 3.85 5.21 11.45
N LEU A 274 3.48 5.14 12.72
CA LEU A 274 3.11 6.28 13.56
C LEU A 274 4.20 6.56 14.59
N VAL A 275 4.42 7.81 14.86
CA VAL A 275 5.37 8.29 15.89
C VAL A 275 4.58 9.04 16.94
N GLY A 276 4.56 8.51 18.14
CA GLY A 276 3.94 9.10 19.32
C GLY A 276 4.93 9.91 20.15
N ASP A 277 4.52 10.23 21.38
CA ASP A 277 5.35 10.95 22.32
C ASP A 277 6.59 10.12 22.72
N GLY A 278 7.73 10.81 22.90
CA GLY A 278 8.99 10.17 23.27
C GLY A 278 9.53 9.18 22.23
N ASP A 279 9.20 9.36 20.95
CA ASP A 279 9.57 8.47 19.82
C ASP A 279 8.96 7.06 19.94
N ALA A 280 7.86 6.90 20.68
CA ALA A 280 7.12 5.64 20.68
C ALA A 280 6.64 5.31 19.26
N VAL A 281 7.00 4.13 18.77
CA VAL A 281 6.65 3.71 17.42
C VAL A 281 5.41 2.83 17.43
N GLY A 282 4.45 3.20 16.57
CA GLY A 282 3.28 2.41 16.28
C GLY A 282 3.27 1.91 14.83
N MET A 283 2.68 0.75 14.60
CA MET A 283 2.55 0.16 13.27
C MET A 283 1.09 -0.17 12.96
N LEU A 284 0.67 0.14 11.72
CA LEU A 284 -0.70 -0.02 11.23
C LEU A 284 -0.75 -1.09 10.13
N ASP A 285 -1.97 -1.59 9.88
CA ASP A 285 -2.36 -2.38 8.69
C ASP A 285 -1.60 -3.69 8.47
N PHE A 286 -1.58 -4.53 9.48
CA PHE A 286 -1.03 -5.89 9.43
C PHE A 286 -1.82 -6.88 8.55
N ASP A 287 -2.72 -6.41 7.68
CA ASP A 287 -3.60 -7.26 6.86
C ASP A 287 -2.83 -8.28 5.99
N LEU A 288 -1.58 -7.98 5.65
CA LEU A 288 -0.70 -8.82 4.86
C LEU A 288 0.40 -9.52 5.69
N ALA A 289 0.44 -9.29 7.01
CA ALA A 289 1.45 -9.91 7.86
C ALA A 289 1.50 -11.43 7.69
N THR A 290 2.71 -11.96 7.65
CA THR A 290 2.97 -13.37 7.37
C THR A 290 4.34 -13.78 7.90
N THR A 291 4.74 -15.02 7.69
CA THR A 291 6.11 -15.47 7.90
C THR A 291 6.92 -15.23 6.64
N GLY A 292 8.13 -14.67 6.75
CA GLY A 292 9.00 -14.40 5.60
C GLY A 292 10.37 -13.88 5.99
N GLU A 293 11.12 -13.41 5.01
CA GLU A 293 12.45 -12.86 5.25
C GLU A 293 12.37 -11.41 5.75
N ALA A 294 13.01 -11.12 6.88
CA ALA A 294 13.10 -9.78 7.48
C ALA A 294 13.59 -8.69 6.51
N ALA A 295 14.42 -9.06 5.57
CA ALA A 295 14.97 -8.17 4.55
C ALA A 295 13.90 -7.52 3.67
N LEU A 296 12.72 -8.14 3.51
CA LEU A 296 11.62 -7.59 2.71
C LEU A 296 11.08 -6.30 3.31
N ASP A 297 10.76 -6.28 4.62
CA ASP A 297 10.22 -5.09 5.26
C ASP A 297 11.25 -3.95 5.34
N LEU A 298 12.52 -4.30 5.61
CA LEU A 298 13.60 -3.32 5.61
C LEU A 298 13.76 -2.68 4.23
N ALA A 299 13.80 -3.49 3.17
CA ALA A 299 13.90 -3.02 1.79
C ALA A 299 12.71 -2.14 1.40
N ASN A 300 11.48 -2.53 1.77
CA ASN A 300 10.28 -1.73 1.52
C ASN A 300 10.39 -0.34 2.14
N LEU A 301 10.79 -0.23 3.41
CA LEU A 301 10.97 1.07 4.06
C LEU A 301 12.05 1.91 3.37
N LEU A 302 13.21 1.34 3.04
CA LEU A 302 14.31 2.03 2.35
C LEU A 302 13.84 2.60 1.01
N VAL A 303 13.17 1.79 0.18
CA VAL A 303 12.65 2.24 -1.11
C VAL A 303 11.54 3.29 -0.95
N HIS A 304 10.75 3.23 0.12
CA HIS A 304 9.74 4.25 0.39
C HIS A 304 10.35 5.58 0.85
N LEU A 305 11.47 5.59 1.59
CA LEU A 305 12.21 6.81 1.90
C LEU A 305 12.74 7.46 0.61
N GLU A 306 13.38 6.69 -0.26
CA GLU A 306 13.83 7.15 -1.58
C GLU A 306 12.67 7.69 -2.42
N LEU A 307 11.55 6.98 -2.44
CA LEU A 307 10.34 7.40 -3.15
C LEU A 307 9.84 8.79 -2.70
N ARG A 308 10.00 9.17 -1.42
CA ARG A 308 9.63 10.52 -0.94
C ARG A 308 10.52 11.59 -1.55
N THR A 309 11.79 11.29 -1.76
CA THR A 309 12.70 12.19 -2.52
C THR A 309 12.26 12.33 -3.97
N LEU A 310 11.97 11.21 -4.65
CA LEU A 310 11.49 11.24 -6.04
C LEU A 310 10.17 12.01 -6.22
N GLN A 311 9.35 12.05 -5.19
CA GLN A 311 8.10 12.82 -5.13
C GLN A 311 8.31 14.30 -4.75
N GLY A 312 9.53 14.69 -4.35
CA GLY A 312 9.83 16.05 -3.89
C GLY A 312 9.30 16.36 -2.49
N LEU A 313 8.96 15.34 -1.69
CA LEU A 313 8.43 15.51 -0.34
C LEU A 313 9.54 15.57 0.74
N CYS A 314 10.71 15.04 0.45
CA CYS A 314 11.84 15.03 1.36
C CYS A 314 13.13 15.30 0.59
N PRO A 315 14.05 16.17 1.07
CA PRO A 315 15.38 16.34 0.47
C PRO A 315 16.16 15.03 0.44
N ALA A 316 16.96 14.80 -0.61
CA ALA A 316 17.73 13.57 -0.77
C ALA A 316 18.67 13.29 0.40
N GLU A 317 19.34 14.33 0.91
CA GLU A 317 20.23 14.21 2.07
C GLU A 317 19.47 13.78 3.33
N CYS A 318 18.29 14.34 3.57
CA CYS A 318 17.44 13.98 4.69
C CYS A 318 16.96 12.52 4.58
N SER A 319 16.50 12.11 3.40
CA SER A 319 16.10 10.72 3.13
C SER A 319 17.24 9.74 3.38
N ARG A 320 18.46 10.07 2.93
CA ARG A 320 19.65 9.25 3.16
C ARG A 320 19.98 9.14 4.64
N THR A 321 20.01 10.25 5.39
CA THR A 321 20.26 10.25 6.83
C THR A 321 19.21 9.41 7.58
N CYS A 322 17.94 9.49 7.17
CA CYS A 322 16.88 8.65 7.72
C CYS A 322 17.11 7.16 7.42
N ALA A 323 17.52 6.82 6.20
CA ALA A 323 17.81 5.44 5.81
C ALA A 323 18.99 4.86 6.60
N GLU A 324 20.07 5.61 6.75
CA GLU A 324 21.23 5.23 7.57
C GLU A 324 20.82 5.01 9.03
N SER A 325 20.10 5.97 9.62
CA SER A 325 19.64 5.88 11.01
C SER A 325 18.67 4.72 11.24
N LEU A 326 17.79 4.43 10.29
CA LEU A 326 16.89 3.28 10.32
C LEU A 326 17.68 1.95 10.33
N VAL A 327 18.69 1.82 9.47
CA VAL A 327 19.54 0.63 9.41
C VAL A 327 20.37 0.47 10.68
N ASP A 328 20.90 1.57 11.22
CA ASP A 328 21.60 1.57 12.51
C ASP A 328 20.70 1.11 13.66
N GLY A 329 19.47 1.61 13.73
CA GLY A 329 18.50 1.20 14.76
C GLY A 329 18.04 -0.24 14.59
N TYR A 330 17.88 -0.70 13.37
CA TYR A 330 17.51 -2.09 13.07
C TYR A 330 18.65 -3.07 13.34
N ALA A 331 19.91 -2.69 13.08
CA ALA A 331 21.12 -3.49 13.23
C ALA A 331 21.01 -4.87 12.57
N PRO A 332 20.89 -4.95 11.23
CA PRO A 332 20.63 -6.21 10.52
C PRO A 332 21.77 -7.21 10.67
N ALA A 333 21.44 -8.47 10.93
CA ALA A 333 22.42 -9.55 10.82
C ALA A 333 22.98 -9.64 9.38
N PRO A 334 24.23 -10.08 9.17
CA PRO A 334 24.82 -10.19 7.84
C PRO A 334 24.00 -11.05 6.86
N SER A 335 23.30 -12.07 7.34
CA SER A 335 22.41 -12.91 6.53
C SER A 335 21.20 -12.14 6.01
N VAL A 336 20.60 -11.27 6.83
CA VAL A 336 19.50 -10.39 6.44
C VAL A 336 19.98 -9.33 5.46
N TRP A 337 21.13 -8.68 5.78
CA TRP A 337 21.67 -7.60 4.96
C TRP A 337 21.99 -8.04 3.53
N ARG A 338 22.53 -9.25 3.33
CA ARG A 338 22.78 -9.81 2.00
C ARG A 338 21.52 -9.93 1.13
N ARG A 339 20.34 -10.10 1.75
CA ARG A 339 19.06 -10.26 1.04
C ARG A 339 18.39 -8.95 0.70
N VAL A 340 18.72 -7.86 1.41
CA VAL A 340 18.11 -6.53 1.21
C VAL A 340 18.17 -6.06 -0.25
N PRO A 341 19.32 -6.16 -0.97
CA PRO A 341 19.42 -5.70 -2.35
C PRO A 341 18.41 -6.33 -3.32
N GLY A 342 18.15 -7.63 -3.19
CA GLY A 342 17.18 -8.32 -4.03
C GLY A 342 15.74 -7.84 -3.76
N TYR A 343 15.41 -7.63 -2.50
CA TYR A 343 14.10 -7.08 -2.12
C TYR A 343 13.95 -5.59 -2.47
N VAL A 344 15.04 -4.80 -2.45
CA VAL A 344 15.05 -3.41 -2.97
C VAL A 344 14.70 -3.42 -4.45
N LEU A 345 15.34 -4.26 -5.26
CA LEU A 345 15.03 -4.40 -6.68
C LEU A 345 13.56 -4.80 -6.89
N ALA A 346 13.06 -5.80 -6.16
CA ALA A 346 11.66 -6.22 -6.24
C ALA A 346 10.71 -5.08 -5.90
N ALA A 347 10.97 -4.32 -4.83
CA ALA A 347 10.14 -3.18 -4.42
C ALA A 347 10.18 -2.05 -5.45
N GLN A 348 11.34 -1.71 -6.03
CA GLN A 348 11.47 -0.69 -7.07
C GLN A 348 10.66 -1.06 -8.32
N LEU A 349 10.79 -2.28 -8.82
CA LEU A 349 10.04 -2.75 -9.99
C LEU A 349 8.53 -2.79 -9.72
N ARG A 350 8.13 -3.33 -8.58
CA ARG A 350 6.74 -3.38 -8.15
C ARG A 350 6.14 -1.99 -8.02
N LEU A 351 6.82 -1.06 -7.36
CA LEU A 351 6.35 0.32 -7.20
C LEU A 351 6.34 1.07 -8.53
N ALA A 352 7.30 0.86 -9.43
CA ALA A 352 7.26 1.43 -10.77
C ALA A 352 5.97 1.05 -11.50
N ALA A 353 5.60 -0.24 -11.48
CA ALA A 353 4.35 -0.72 -12.04
C ALA A 353 3.12 -0.16 -11.31
N VAL A 354 3.11 -0.10 -9.97
CA VAL A 354 2.01 0.47 -9.18
C VAL A 354 1.80 1.95 -9.49
N TYR A 355 2.90 2.72 -9.63
CA TYR A 355 2.81 4.16 -9.90
C TYR A 355 2.40 4.48 -11.34
N SER A 356 2.57 3.57 -12.30
CA SER A 356 2.04 3.73 -13.65
C SER A 356 0.50 3.78 -13.69
N PHE A 357 -0.18 3.24 -12.65
CA PHE A 357 -1.63 3.31 -12.48
C PHE A 357 -2.12 4.58 -11.75
N ARG A 358 -1.25 5.55 -11.48
CA ARG A 358 -1.59 6.80 -10.79
C ARG A 358 -1.46 7.98 -11.74
N PRO A 359 -2.55 8.55 -12.25
CA PRO A 359 -2.51 9.78 -13.02
C PRO A 359 -1.76 10.88 -12.25
N GLY A 360 -0.97 11.67 -12.93
CA GLY A 360 -0.11 12.70 -12.31
C GLY A 360 1.21 12.19 -11.69
N SER A 361 1.42 10.88 -11.61
CA SER A 361 2.66 10.28 -11.10
C SER A 361 3.43 9.48 -12.15
N ALA A 362 3.16 9.68 -13.43
CA ALA A 362 3.74 8.91 -14.53
C ALA A 362 5.28 8.92 -14.56
N ARG A 363 5.91 10.02 -14.11
CA ARG A 363 7.37 10.14 -14.04
C ARG A 363 8.03 9.29 -12.94
N ILE A 364 7.28 8.88 -11.91
CA ILE A 364 7.85 8.14 -10.75
C ILE A 364 8.32 6.74 -11.16
N GLY A 365 7.55 6.05 -12.01
CA GLY A 365 7.93 4.72 -12.51
C GLY A 365 9.30 4.69 -13.18
N PRO A 366 9.55 5.52 -14.23
CA PRO A 366 10.87 5.65 -14.85
C PRO A 366 11.99 6.00 -13.88
N MET A 367 11.73 6.90 -12.93
CA MET A 367 12.73 7.30 -11.93
C MET A 367 13.11 6.15 -11.00
N LEU A 368 12.14 5.33 -10.55
CA LEU A 368 12.40 4.14 -9.75
C LEU A 368 13.21 3.10 -10.54
N LEU A 369 12.87 2.88 -11.81
CA LEU A 369 13.58 1.94 -12.68
C LEU A 369 15.03 2.39 -12.94
N ALA A 370 15.26 3.68 -13.12
CA ALA A 370 16.60 4.24 -13.27
C ALA A 370 17.48 4.05 -12.02
N ARG A 371 16.88 3.89 -10.85
CA ARG A 371 17.56 3.57 -9.58
C ARG A 371 17.86 2.08 -9.42
N ALA A 372 17.15 1.23 -10.14
CA ALA A 372 17.38 -0.21 -10.15
C ALA A 372 18.70 -0.54 -10.90
N THR A 373 19.86 -0.20 -10.30
CA THR A 373 21.17 -0.31 -10.92
C THR A 373 21.56 -1.76 -11.28
N PRO A 374 22.26 -2.00 -12.40
CA PRO A 374 22.84 -3.30 -12.71
C PRO A 374 24.13 -3.52 -11.89
N GLY A 375 24.21 -4.64 -11.18
CA GLY A 375 25.41 -5.03 -10.45
C GLY A 375 25.09 -5.62 -9.07
N PRO A 376 26.08 -6.21 -8.37
CA PRO A 376 25.88 -6.58 -6.97
C PRO A 376 25.75 -5.28 -6.18
N LEU A 377 24.59 -5.06 -5.55
CA LEU A 377 24.35 -3.93 -4.66
C LEU A 377 25.35 -4.02 -3.50
N ARG A 378 26.35 -3.16 -3.51
CA ARG A 378 27.26 -3.02 -2.37
C ARG A 378 26.53 -2.30 -1.24
N GLN A 379 26.91 -2.57 0.01
CA GLN A 379 26.30 -1.92 1.18
C GLN A 379 26.25 -0.39 1.07
N GLN A 380 27.22 0.21 0.38
CA GLN A 380 27.30 1.65 0.13
C GLN A 380 26.31 2.17 -0.93
N GLU A 381 25.76 1.30 -1.78
CA GLU A 381 24.86 1.68 -2.88
C GLU A 381 23.39 1.67 -2.45
N VAL A 382 23.04 1.07 -1.31
CA VAL A 382 21.68 1.14 -0.73
C VAL A 382 21.34 2.57 -0.32
N PHE A 383 22.34 3.43 -0.15
CA PHE A 383 22.21 4.83 0.28
C PHE A 383 22.64 5.85 -0.81
N ALA A 384 23.06 5.39 -2.00
CA ALA A 384 23.46 6.25 -3.11
C ALA A 384 22.24 6.64 -3.99
#